data_188f30b357b118ffb761b2b680dac96a
#
_entry.id   188f30b357b118ffb761b2b680dac96a
#
_cell.length_a   1.000
_cell.length_b   1.000
_cell.length_c   1.000
_cell.angle_alpha   90.00
_cell.angle_beta   90.00
_cell.angle_gamma   90.00
#
_symmetry.space_group_name_H-M   'P 1'
#
loop_
_entity.id
_entity.type
_entity.pdbx_description
1 polymer ?
#
loop_
_entity_poly.entity_id
_entity_poly.type
_entity_poly.pdbx_seq_one_letter_code
_entity_poly.pdbx_strand_id
1 'polypeptide(L)'
;GLQTDAERRARREADEALAQRIEQEGVRAFVDHWERLPLFFTQQALPASVRAAVRRERLRHTAEGLANSLRGMGTGVQPSWWERLRELDMPVLLVCGERDEKFCRIAARMHERLPDSRFVCVPGAGHAIHVEQPGVFATIVSEFMTKGEV
;
A
#
# COMPACT_ATOMS: atom_id res chain seq x y z
N GLY A 1 -1.73 4.30 -11.10
CA GLY A 1 -1.82 3.02 -11.79
C GLY A 1 -0.46 2.51 -12.25
N LEU A 2 -0.43 1.27 -12.76
CA LEU A 2 0.78 0.68 -13.35
C LEU A 2 1.17 1.42 -14.64
N GLN A 3 2.46 1.35 -15.02
CA GLN A 3 2.99 2.19 -16.09
C GLN A 3 2.52 1.77 -17.48
N THR A 4 2.60 0.47 -17.79
CA THR A 4 2.31 -0.03 -19.14
C THR A 4 0.91 -0.62 -19.25
N ASP A 5 0.36 -0.61 -20.45
CA ASP A 5 -0.94 -1.24 -20.72
C ASP A 5 -0.90 -2.76 -20.53
N ALA A 6 0.25 -3.39 -20.80
CA ALA A 6 0.44 -4.82 -20.58
C ALA A 6 0.37 -5.17 -19.08
N GLU A 7 1.09 -4.42 -18.22
CA GLU A 7 1.02 -4.59 -16.77
C GLU A 7 -0.39 -4.34 -16.24
N ARG A 8 -1.05 -3.31 -16.76
CA ARG A 8 -2.42 -2.96 -16.37
C ARG A 8 -3.42 -4.04 -16.74
N ARG A 9 -3.31 -4.64 -17.94
CA ARG A 9 -4.17 -5.77 -18.35
C ARG A 9 -3.95 -6.96 -17.45
N ALA A 10 -2.72 -7.41 -17.29
CA ALA A 10 -2.40 -8.55 -16.42
C ALA A 10 -2.88 -8.34 -14.97
N ARG A 11 -2.74 -7.11 -14.47
CA ARG A 11 -3.23 -6.77 -13.13
C ARG A 11 -4.75 -6.80 -13.04
N ARG A 12 -5.49 -6.29 -14.04
CA ARG A 12 -6.97 -6.37 -14.05
C ARG A 12 -7.47 -7.81 -14.06
N GLU A 13 -6.83 -8.68 -14.85
CA GLU A 13 -7.16 -10.10 -14.89
C GLU A 13 -6.93 -10.77 -13.52
N ALA A 14 -5.81 -10.47 -12.87
CA ALA A 14 -5.50 -10.99 -11.55
C ALA A 14 -6.47 -10.43 -10.46
N ASP A 15 -6.81 -9.14 -10.54
CA ASP A 15 -7.75 -8.50 -9.60
C ASP A 15 -9.18 -9.07 -9.79
N GLU A 16 -9.61 -9.34 -11.03
CA GLU A 16 -10.91 -9.97 -11.29
C GLU A 16 -10.97 -11.41 -10.76
N ALA A 17 -9.92 -12.21 -11.00
CA ALA A 17 -9.85 -13.56 -10.45
C ALA A 17 -9.89 -13.55 -8.92
N LEU A 18 -9.20 -12.60 -8.28
CA LEU A 18 -9.24 -12.43 -6.83
C LEU A 18 -10.61 -11.96 -6.34
N ALA A 19 -11.26 -11.04 -7.05
CA ALA A 19 -12.60 -10.56 -6.72
C ALA A 19 -13.63 -11.71 -6.75
N GLN A 20 -13.63 -12.51 -7.80
CA GLN A 20 -14.50 -13.69 -7.92
C GLN A 20 -14.25 -14.69 -6.78
N ARG A 21 -12.99 -14.92 -6.44
CA ARG A 21 -12.64 -15.81 -5.34
C ARG A 21 -13.16 -15.27 -3.99
N ILE A 22 -13.07 -13.97 -3.74
CA ILE A 22 -13.59 -13.33 -2.52
C ILE A 22 -15.12 -13.48 -2.44
N GLU A 23 -15.82 -13.29 -3.56
CA GLU A 23 -17.28 -13.46 -3.64
C GLU A 23 -17.72 -14.92 -3.38
N GLN A 24 -16.93 -15.89 -3.83
CA GLN A 24 -17.22 -17.31 -3.67
C GLN A 24 -16.85 -17.86 -2.29
N GLU A 25 -15.65 -17.53 -1.79
CA GLU A 25 -15.10 -18.10 -0.56
C GLU A 25 -15.34 -17.25 0.69
N GLY A 26 -15.69 -15.97 0.50
CA GLY A 26 -15.96 -15.01 1.56
C GLY A 26 -14.73 -14.34 2.15
N VAL A 27 -15.00 -13.30 2.95
CA VAL A 27 -13.95 -12.41 3.53
C VAL A 27 -12.98 -13.16 4.43
N ARG A 28 -13.45 -14.15 5.20
CA ARG A 28 -12.59 -14.91 6.12
C ARG A 28 -11.50 -15.67 5.37
N ALA A 29 -11.87 -16.42 4.33
CA ALA A 29 -10.92 -17.15 3.50
C ALA A 29 -9.91 -16.21 2.83
N PHE A 30 -10.39 -15.07 2.32
CA PHE A 30 -9.53 -14.02 1.81
C PHE A 30 -8.53 -13.52 2.84
N VAL A 31 -8.97 -13.15 4.05
CA VAL A 31 -8.09 -12.65 5.12
C VAL A 31 -7.08 -13.70 5.54
N ASP A 32 -7.48 -14.98 5.66
CA ASP A 32 -6.58 -16.09 5.99
C ASP A 32 -5.48 -16.28 4.94
N HIS A 33 -5.81 -16.09 3.67
CA HIS A 33 -4.82 -16.11 2.58
C HIS A 33 -3.94 -14.86 2.59
N TRP A 34 -4.56 -13.69 2.72
CA TRP A 34 -3.89 -12.39 2.64
C TRP A 34 -2.80 -12.21 3.68
N GLU A 35 -3.06 -12.62 4.92
CA GLU A 35 -2.11 -12.52 6.04
C GLU A 35 -0.85 -13.39 5.87
N ARG A 36 -0.89 -14.38 4.98
CA ARG A 36 0.24 -15.27 4.66
C ARG A 36 1.09 -14.78 3.49
N LEU A 37 0.67 -13.71 2.81
CA LEU A 37 1.46 -13.16 1.70
C LEU A 37 2.81 -12.66 2.21
N PRO A 38 3.90 -12.87 1.45
CA PRO A 38 5.23 -12.39 1.81
C PRO A 38 5.29 -10.91 2.16
N LEU A 39 4.43 -10.11 1.54
CA LEU A 39 4.29 -8.67 1.79
C LEU A 39 4.01 -8.34 3.27
N PHE A 40 3.33 -9.23 4.00
CA PHE A 40 2.94 -9.02 5.39
C PHE A 40 3.74 -9.90 6.38
N PHE A 41 4.81 -10.52 5.91
CA PHE A 41 5.61 -11.43 6.76
C PHE A 41 6.16 -10.73 8.02
N THR A 42 6.54 -9.47 7.92
CA THR A 42 7.03 -8.68 9.05
C THR A 42 5.98 -8.52 10.16
N GLN A 43 4.70 -8.52 9.82
CA GLN A 43 3.62 -8.41 10.80
C GLN A 43 3.51 -9.64 11.72
N GLN A 44 4.08 -10.78 11.35
CA GLN A 44 4.07 -11.98 12.20
C GLN A 44 4.87 -11.79 13.48
N ALA A 45 5.86 -10.90 13.48
CA ALA A 45 6.68 -10.56 14.65
C ALA A 45 6.00 -9.56 15.60
N LEU A 46 4.86 -8.98 15.21
CA LEU A 46 4.13 -8.03 16.04
C LEU A 46 3.44 -8.70 17.24
N PRO A 47 3.19 -7.96 18.33
CA PRO A 47 2.43 -8.48 19.48
C PRO A 47 1.09 -9.07 19.05
N ALA A 48 0.67 -10.15 19.71
CA ALA A 48 -0.56 -10.86 19.37
C ALA A 48 -1.81 -9.94 19.41
N SER A 49 -1.84 -8.97 20.33
CA SER A 49 -2.91 -8.00 20.43
C SER A 49 -3.00 -7.09 19.19
N VAL A 50 -1.87 -6.65 18.65
CA VAL A 50 -1.80 -5.83 17.43
C VAL A 50 -2.26 -6.66 16.23
N ARG A 51 -1.75 -7.88 16.07
CA ARG A 51 -2.18 -8.79 14.99
C ARG A 51 -3.69 -9.06 15.04
N ALA A 52 -4.22 -9.31 16.24
CA ALA A 52 -5.65 -9.53 16.43
C ALA A 52 -6.49 -8.28 16.08
N ALA A 53 -6.00 -7.09 16.40
CA ALA A 53 -6.67 -5.84 16.04
C ALA A 53 -6.69 -5.64 14.51
N VAL A 54 -5.55 -5.82 13.82
CA VAL A 54 -5.46 -5.73 12.36
C VAL A 54 -6.38 -6.74 11.69
N ARG A 55 -6.38 -7.99 12.16
CA ARG A 55 -7.26 -9.03 11.63
C ARG A 55 -8.74 -8.69 11.83
N ARG A 56 -9.11 -8.17 12.98
CA ARG A 56 -10.49 -7.75 13.26
C ARG A 56 -10.96 -6.67 12.29
N GLU A 57 -10.14 -5.67 12.01
CA GLU A 57 -10.47 -4.63 11.03
C GLU A 57 -10.62 -5.19 9.61
N ARG A 58 -9.73 -6.09 9.18
CA ARG A 58 -9.85 -6.77 7.89
C ARG A 58 -11.15 -7.57 7.76
N LEU A 59 -11.58 -8.22 8.82
CA LEU A 59 -12.81 -9.03 8.84
C LEU A 59 -14.11 -8.19 8.86
N ARG A 60 -14.02 -6.87 9.04
CA ARG A 60 -15.19 -5.97 8.98
C ARG A 60 -15.64 -5.64 7.56
N HIS A 61 -14.81 -5.91 6.58
CA HIS A 61 -15.16 -5.70 5.18
C HIS A 61 -16.22 -6.70 4.71
N THR A 62 -16.93 -6.32 3.64
CA THR A 62 -17.85 -7.24 2.93
C THR A 62 -17.15 -7.81 1.71
N ALA A 63 -17.56 -9.01 1.28
CA ALA A 63 -17.03 -9.63 0.07
C ALA A 63 -17.28 -8.74 -1.17
N GLU A 64 -18.49 -8.22 -1.29
CA GLU A 64 -18.86 -7.28 -2.34
C GLU A 64 -18.00 -5.99 -2.32
N GLY A 65 -17.79 -5.38 -1.14
CA GLY A 65 -16.97 -4.18 -1.00
C GLY A 65 -15.52 -4.41 -1.43
N LEU A 66 -14.92 -5.53 -1.04
CA LEU A 66 -13.57 -5.90 -1.46
C LEU A 66 -13.48 -6.17 -2.96
N ALA A 67 -14.43 -6.92 -3.52
CA ALA A 67 -14.48 -7.22 -4.94
C ALA A 67 -14.66 -5.94 -5.78
N ASN A 68 -15.57 -5.06 -5.38
CA ASN A 68 -15.81 -3.78 -6.05
C ASN A 68 -14.58 -2.86 -5.95
N SER A 69 -13.86 -2.87 -4.82
CA SER A 69 -12.60 -2.12 -4.66
C SER A 69 -11.53 -2.60 -5.66
N LEU A 70 -11.36 -3.91 -5.82
CA LEU A 70 -10.42 -4.48 -6.79
C LEU A 70 -10.79 -4.08 -8.23
N ARG A 71 -12.07 -4.19 -8.59
CA ARG A 71 -12.58 -3.86 -9.93
C ARG A 71 -12.54 -2.36 -10.25
N GLY A 72 -12.84 -1.50 -9.27
CA GLY A 72 -12.97 -0.06 -9.48
C GLY A 72 -11.71 0.74 -9.17
N MET A 73 -10.88 0.29 -8.22
CA MET A 73 -9.73 1.04 -7.69
C MET A 73 -8.40 0.29 -7.82
N GLY A 74 -8.39 -0.91 -8.39
CA GLY A 74 -7.17 -1.68 -8.62
C GLY A 74 -6.15 -0.91 -9.46
N THR A 75 -4.85 -1.12 -9.21
CA THR A 75 -3.78 -0.41 -9.93
C THR A 75 -3.75 -0.69 -11.43
N GLY A 76 -4.43 -1.74 -11.89
CA GLY A 76 -4.64 -2.03 -13.30
C GLY A 76 -5.75 -1.20 -13.95
N VAL A 77 -6.72 -0.71 -13.15
CA VAL A 77 -7.84 0.14 -13.61
C VAL A 77 -7.45 1.60 -13.60
N GLN A 78 -6.77 2.04 -12.55
CA GLN A 78 -6.32 3.42 -12.42
C GLN A 78 -5.46 3.84 -13.61
N PRO A 79 -5.60 5.08 -14.12
CA PRO A 79 -4.70 5.60 -15.14
C PRO A 79 -3.26 5.66 -14.61
N SER A 80 -2.30 5.56 -15.51
CA SER A 80 -0.91 5.81 -15.16
C SER A 80 -0.67 7.32 -14.98
N TRP A 81 -0.14 7.68 -13.81
CA TRP A 81 0.21 9.06 -13.48
C TRP A 81 1.73 9.31 -13.54
N TRP A 82 2.50 8.32 -13.94
CA TRP A 82 3.96 8.35 -13.90
C TRP A 82 4.57 9.53 -14.67
N GLU A 83 4.06 9.83 -15.85
CA GLU A 83 4.54 10.94 -16.69
C GLU A 83 4.11 12.31 -16.15
N ARG A 84 3.08 12.32 -15.31
CA ARG A 84 2.50 13.53 -14.73
C ARG A 84 2.95 13.82 -13.29
N LEU A 85 3.82 12.98 -12.70
CA LEU A 85 4.37 13.22 -11.36
C LEU A 85 5.10 14.57 -11.28
N ARG A 86 5.74 14.99 -12.36
CA ARG A 86 6.40 16.30 -12.49
C ARG A 86 5.46 17.52 -12.46
N GLU A 87 4.16 17.31 -12.59
CA GLU A 87 3.15 18.38 -12.57
C GLU A 87 2.65 18.66 -11.14
N LEU A 88 3.07 17.86 -10.15
CA LEU A 88 2.72 18.09 -8.75
C LEU A 88 3.59 19.22 -8.18
N ASP A 89 2.96 20.33 -7.86
CA ASP A 89 3.59 21.57 -7.36
C ASP A 89 3.57 21.67 -5.82
N MET A 90 2.94 20.68 -5.15
CA MET A 90 2.90 20.60 -3.69
C MET A 90 4.02 19.71 -3.16
N PRO A 91 4.49 19.93 -1.91
CA PRO A 91 5.41 19.01 -1.23
C PRO A 91 4.82 17.60 -1.09
N VAL A 92 5.59 16.59 -1.41
CA VAL A 92 5.18 15.18 -1.35
C VAL A 92 6.09 14.39 -0.41
N LEU A 93 5.52 13.71 0.58
CA LEU A 93 6.24 12.77 1.42
C LEU A 93 6.04 11.33 0.92
N LEU A 94 7.14 10.67 0.60
CA LEU A 94 7.20 9.26 0.24
C LEU A 94 7.80 8.47 1.40
N VAL A 95 7.05 7.52 1.96
CA VAL A 95 7.51 6.68 3.07
C VAL A 95 7.39 5.21 2.69
N CYS A 96 8.48 4.45 2.82
CA CYS A 96 8.46 2.99 2.65
C CYS A 96 9.21 2.31 3.80
N GLY A 97 8.91 1.03 4.03
CA GLY A 97 9.66 0.19 4.95
C GLY A 97 10.83 -0.49 4.23
N GLU A 98 12.00 -0.51 4.85
CA GLU A 98 13.23 -1.09 4.28
C GLU A 98 13.06 -2.52 3.78
N ARG A 99 12.25 -3.33 4.47
CA ARG A 99 11.99 -4.73 4.10
C ARG A 99 10.99 -4.90 2.97
N ASP A 100 10.38 -3.82 2.51
CA ASP A 100 9.54 -3.79 1.31
C ASP A 100 10.32 -3.23 0.11
N GLU A 101 11.30 -3.98 -0.34
CA GLU A 101 12.18 -3.58 -1.44
C GLU A 101 11.44 -3.13 -2.70
N LYS A 102 10.30 -3.78 -3.00
CA LYS A 102 9.49 -3.43 -4.17
C LYS A 102 8.99 -2.00 -4.08
N PHE A 103 8.38 -1.64 -2.95
CA PHE A 103 7.83 -0.31 -2.76
C PHE A 103 8.91 0.74 -2.50
N CYS A 104 10.05 0.37 -1.90
CA CYS A 104 11.23 1.24 -1.84
C CYS A 104 11.71 1.63 -3.24
N ARG A 105 11.83 0.67 -4.18
CA ARG A 105 12.19 0.98 -5.57
C ARG A 105 11.16 1.85 -6.27
N ILE A 106 9.86 1.62 -6.03
CA ILE A 106 8.79 2.45 -6.59
C ILE A 106 8.89 3.87 -6.04
N ALA A 107 9.03 4.04 -4.72
CA ALA A 107 9.13 5.34 -4.07
C ALA A 107 10.36 6.12 -4.52
N ALA A 108 11.53 5.47 -4.65
CA ALA A 108 12.73 6.10 -5.19
C ALA A 108 12.52 6.63 -6.62
N ARG A 109 11.91 5.83 -7.50
CA ARG A 109 11.59 6.24 -8.87
C ARG A 109 10.55 7.38 -8.93
N MET A 110 9.63 7.44 -7.97
CA MET A 110 8.69 8.57 -7.85
C MET A 110 9.43 9.83 -7.39
N HIS A 111 10.31 9.69 -6.39
CA HIS A 111 11.14 10.79 -5.88
C HIS A 111 11.97 11.46 -6.97
N GLU A 112 12.56 10.68 -7.88
CA GLU A 112 13.31 11.18 -9.04
C GLU A 112 12.48 12.04 -10.01
N ARG A 113 11.14 11.94 -9.98
CA ARG A 113 10.23 12.61 -10.90
C ARG A 113 9.44 13.75 -10.27
N LEU A 114 9.33 13.76 -8.96
CA LEU A 114 8.60 14.78 -8.22
C LEU A 114 9.47 16.02 -8.05
N PRO A 115 8.96 17.23 -8.34
CA PRO A 115 9.72 18.48 -8.21
C PRO A 115 10.12 18.79 -6.77
N ASP A 116 9.20 18.54 -5.83
CA ASP A 116 9.41 18.72 -4.40
C ASP A 116 8.94 17.49 -3.64
N SER A 117 9.89 16.67 -3.19
CA SER A 117 9.55 15.48 -2.42
C SER A 117 10.62 15.11 -1.40
N ARG A 118 10.17 14.56 -0.27
CA ARG A 118 10.99 13.91 0.74
C ARG A 118 10.77 12.42 0.69
N PHE A 119 11.85 11.66 0.53
CA PHE A 119 11.80 10.19 0.56
C PHE A 119 12.41 9.67 1.87
N VAL A 120 11.66 8.84 2.58
CA VAL A 120 12.06 8.21 3.84
C VAL A 120 11.89 6.70 3.74
N CYS A 121 13.00 5.98 3.89
CA CYS A 121 13.00 4.53 4.05
C CYS A 121 13.16 4.19 5.54
N VAL A 122 12.16 3.54 6.14
CA VAL A 122 12.13 3.25 7.58
C VAL A 122 12.85 1.93 7.87
N PRO A 123 13.97 1.95 8.62
CA PRO A 123 14.75 0.76 8.91
C PRO A 123 13.94 -0.31 9.63
N GLY A 124 14.10 -1.57 9.21
CA GLY A 124 13.46 -2.74 9.82
C GLY A 124 11.94 -2.86 9.62
N ALA A 125 11.27 -1.85 9.05
CA ALA A 125 9.84 -1.91 8.77
C ALA A 125 9.54 -2.63 7.46
N GLY A 126 8.38 -3.29 7.39
CA GLY A 126 7.81 -3.86 6.17
C GLY A 126 6.80 -2.94 5.51
N HIS A 127 5.81 -3.54 4.86
CA HIS A 127 4.84 -2.81 4.04
C HIS A 127 3.93 -1.85 4.82
N ALA A 128 3.52 -2.20 6.01
CA ALA A 128 2.55 -1.43 6.80
C ALA A 128 3.25 -0.69 7.97
N ILE A 129 4.04 0.33 7.66
CA ILE A 129 4.86 1.07 8.63
C ILE A 129 4.01 1.61 9.78
N HIS A 130 2.84 2.16 9.48
CA HIS A 130 1.91 2.71 10.48
C HIS A 130 1.38 1.67 11.47
N VAL A 131 1.42 0.38 11.11
CA VAL A 131 1.08 -0.74 12.00
C VAL A 131 2.32 -1.26 12.72
N GLU A 132 3.45 -1.37 12.00
CA GLU A 132 4.67 -1.99 12.48
C GLU A 132 5.49 -1.07 13.39
N GLN A 133 5.53 0.22 13.05
CA GLN A 133 6.28 1.25 13.78
C GLN A 133 5.45 2.55 13.89
N PRO A 134 4.30 2.55 14.58
CA PRO A 134 3.37 3.68 14.59
C PRO A 134 3.98 4.98 15.11
N GLY A 135 4.85 4.92 16.11
CA GLY A 135 5.53 6.09 16.65
C GLY A 135 6.49 6.75 15.65
N VAL A 136 7.29 5.94 14.96
CA VAL A 136 8.22 6.42 13.91
C VAL A 136 7.41 7.04 12.76
N PHE A 137 6.36 6.36 12.30
CA PHE A 137 5.50 6.87 11.24
C PHE A 137 4.86 8.21 11.61
N ALA A 138 4.29 8.31 12.82
CA ALA A 138 3.69 9.56 13.30
C ALA A 138 4.70 10.72 13.36
N THR A 139 5.93 10.46 13.84
CA THR A 139 6.99 11.47 13.89
C THR A 139 7.34 11.98 12.49
N ILE A 140 7.56 11.07 11.53
CA ILE A 140 7.90 11.41 10.14
C ILE A 140 6.82 12.30 9.51
N VAL A 141 5.55 11.93 9.69
CA VAL A 141 4.40 12.69 9.15
C VAL A 141 4.28 14.05 9.84
N SER A 142 4.36 14.11 11.17
CA SER A 142 4.28 15.37 11.92
C SER A 142 5.39 16.35 11.52
N GLU A 143 6.63 15.86 11.40
CA GLU A 143 7.74 16.71 10.95
C GLU A 143 7.57 17.24 9.53
N PHE A 144 6.96 16.44 8.65
CA PHE A 144 6.68 16.87 7.29
C PHE A 144 5.61 17.96 7.26
N MET A 145 4.53 17.77 8.01
CA MET A 145 3.42 18.73 8.07
C MET A 145 3.85 20.07 8.68
N THR A 146 4.65 20.06 9.74
CA THR A 146 5.10 21.31 10.39
C THR A 146 6.14 22.09 9.58
N LYS A 147 6.91 21.46 8.70
CA LYS A 147 7.86 22.15 7.82
C LYS A 147 7.21 22.81 6.60
N GLY A 148 5.97 22.52 6.30
CA GLY A 148 5.18 23.15 5.23
C GLY A 148 4.47 24.43 5.66
N GLU A 149 4.60 24.86 6.91
CA GLU A 149 3.94 26.06 7.47
C GLU A 149 4.84 27.32 7.48
N VAL A 150 5.87 27.40 6.61
CA VAL A 150 6.75 28.60 6.50
C VAL A 150 6.53 29.28 5.17
#